data_1170528e0e22c037cbff9113a811f4fb
#
_entry.id   1170528e0e22c037cbff9113a811f4fb
#
_cell.length_a   1.000
_cell.length_b   1.000
_cell.length_c   1.000
_cell.angle_alpha   90.00
_cell.angle_beta   90.00
_cell.angle_gamma   90.00
#
_symmetry.space_group_name_H-M   'P 1'
#
loop_
_entity.id
_entity.type
_entity.pdbx_description
1 polymer ?
#
loop_
_entity_poly.entity_id
_entity_poly.type
_entity_poly.pdbx_seq_one_letter_code
_entity_poly.pdbx_strand_id
1 'polypeptide(L)'
;MNVLVVNCGSSSLKFQLINYDNRDVLAKGLCERIGIDGRLVYEPKNGEKEVTEAAMPTHVEAIQMVLDALVNEKSGVIKSLEEVDAIGHRVLHGGMKITNSVIIDDEVIKVIEECADLGPLHNPANLMGINACMKLMPGVPNVAVFDTAFHQTMPPKAYMYGIPKEYYEKYAIRKYGFHGTSHKFVSKRTAEFLGKDYNDLKIIVCHMGNGASLSAVKNGKCVDTSMGLTPLEGVIMGTRSGDIDPAFVEYLCNKENLTVSEVLNILNKKSGMLGMTGISSDYRDVSAAAEAGNQDAINCLEAYAYRIIKYIGSYIAAMGGVDVITFTAGLGENAIPLRETICKAFEFMGLEFDSEANNCRGVEKIITKEGSKICLLYTSPSPRDP
;
A
#
# COMPACT_ATOMS: atom_id res chain seq x y z
N MET A 1 -7.78 -12.19 22.17
CA MET A 1 -6.64 -12.61 21.30
C MET A 1 -5.83 -11.38 20.92
N ASN A 2 -4.52 -11.38 21.24
CA ASN A 2 -3.62 -10.26 20.90
C ASN A 2 -2.71 -10.67 19.74
N VAL A 3 -2.67 -9.83 18.71
CA VAL A 3 -1.87 -10.08 17.50
C VAL A 3 -0.83 -8.97 17.36
N LEU A 4 0.44 -9.36 17.29
CA LEU A 4 1.53 -8.45 16.95
C LEU A 4 1.66 -8.36 15.44
N VAL A 5 1.38 -7.21 14.86
CA VAL A 5 1.53 -6.96 13.42
C VAL A 5 2.88 -6.30 13.17
N VAL A 6 3.66 -6.86 12.24
CA VAL A 6 5.02 -6.41 11.93
C VAL A 6 5.16 -6.13 10.44
N ASN A 7 5.78 -4.99 10.11
CA ASN A 7 6.09 -4.59 8.74
C ASN A 7 7.55 -4.14 8.68
N CYS A 8 8.42 -5.03 8.21
CA CYS A 8 9.86 -4.80 8.11
C CYS A 8 10.23 -4.21 6.74
N GLY A 9 10.88 -3.05 6.77
CA GLY A 9 11.62 -2.48 5.64
C GLY A 9 13.13 -2.72 5.81
N SER A 10 13.94 -2.29 4.84
CA SER A 10 15.41 -2.51 4.86
C SER A 10 16.13 -1.87 6.07
N SER A 11 15.65 -0.72 6.55
CA SER A 11 16.25 0.03 7.67
C SER A 11 15.19 0.49 8.68
N SER A 12 14.00 -0.06 8.66
CA SER A 12 12.90 0.30 9.54
C SER A 12 11.98 -0.86 9.81
N LEU A 13 11.26 -0.80 10.94
CA LEU A 13 10.24 -1.76 11.33
C LEU A 13 9.08 -1.00 11.96
N LYS A 14 7.90 -1.12 11.39
CA LYS A 14 6.65 -0.66 12.00
C LYS A 14 5.94 -1.81 12.68
N PHE A 15 5.31 -1.55 13.82
CA PHE A 15 4.54 -2.57 14.53
C PHE A 15 3.27 -2.01 15.16
N GLN A 16 2.31 -2.91 15.38
CA GLN A 16 1.14 -2.67 16.20
C GLN A 16 0.80 -3.94 16.98
N LEU A 17 0.48 -3.80 18.26
CA LEU A 17 -0.16 -4.86 19.04
C LEU A 17 -1.65 -4.58 19.09
N ILE A 18 -2.44 -5.49 18.53
CA ILE A 18 -3.90 -5.32 18.36
C ILE A 18 -4.62 -6.40 19.14
N ASN A 19 -5.60 -5.99 19.95
CA ASN A 19 -6.57 -6.93 20.50
C ASN A 19 -7.66 -7.19 19.45
N TYR A 20 -7.74 -8.43 18.97
CA TYR A 20 -8.65 -8.81 17.88
C TYR A 20 -10.12 -8.72 18.29
N ASP A 21 -10.46 -9.00 19.56
CA ASP A 21 -11.84 -9.14 20.01
C ASP A 21 -12.59 -7.81 20.00
N ASN A 22 -11.91 -6.73 20.39
CA ASN A 22 -12.45 -5.37 20.42
C ASN A 22 -11.84 -4.43 19.36
N ARG A 23 -10.89 -4.94 18.55
CA ARG A 23 -10.14 -4.20 17.53
C ARG A 23 -9.31 -3.02 18.05
N ASP A 24 -8.98 -3.04 19.32
CA ASP A 24 -8.17 -2.01 19.97
C ASP A 24 -6.69 -2.15 19.59
N VAL A 25 -6.08 -1.06 19.19
CA VAL A 25 -4.62 -0.96 19.10
C VAL A 25 -4.09 -0.68 20.49
N LEU A 26 -3.47 -1.69 21.11
CA LEU A 26 -2.92 -1.59 22.48
C LEU A 26 -1.62 -0.78 22.50
N ALA A 27 -0.76 -0.97 21.49
CA ALA A 27 0.44 -0.19 21.26
C ALA A 27 0.78 -0.16 19.78
N LYS A 28 1.46 0.88 19.36
CA LYS A 28 2.05 1.00 18.02
C LYS A 28 3.43 1.64 18.10
N GLY A 29 4.20 1.51 17.03
CA GLY A 29 5.50 2.17 17.00
C GLY A 29 6.30 1.89 15.74
N LEU A 30 7.50 2.44 15.76
CA LEU A 30 8.43 2.44 14.64
C LEU A 30 9.86 2.33 15.15
N CYS A 31 10.60 1.33 14.67
CA CYS A 31 12.06 1.33 14.74
C CYS A 31 12.60 1.94 13.45
N GLU A 32 13.45 2.93 13.57
CA GLU A 32 14.09 3.63 12.46
C GLU A 32 15.61 3.45 12.53
N ARG A 33 16.29 3.66 11.38
CA ARG A 33 17.75 3.69 11.28
C ARG A 33 18.40 2.37 11.73
N ILE A 34 17.71 1.24 11.51
CA ILE A 34 18.25 -0.11 11.75
C ILE A 34 19.52 -0.28 10.89
N GLY A 35 20.59 -0.79 11.48
CA GLY A 35 21.90 -0.93 10.84
C GLY A 35 22.76 0.34 10.90
N ILE A 36 22.32 1.41 11.56
CA ILE A 36 23.05 2.68 11.73
C ILE A 36 23.21 2.96 13.23
N ASP A 37 22.32 3.74 13.82
CA ASP A 37 22.37 4.17 15.23
C ASP A 37 21.11 3.81 16.02
N GLY A 38 20.05 3.42 15.32
CA GLY A 38 18.80 2.89 15.89
C GLY A 38 17.97 3.88 16.71
N ARG A 39 16.65 3.85 16.49
CA ARG A 39 15.68 4.64 17.26
C ARG A 39 14.36 3.93 17.32
N LEU A 40 13.84 3.68 18.54
CA LEU A 40 12.48 3.18 18.75
C LEU A 40 11.55 4.33 19.12
N VAL A 41 10.44 4.45 18.41
CA VAL A 41 9.29 5.27 18.78
C VAL A 41 8.20 4.31 19.25
N TYR A 42 7.74 4.44 20.49
CA TYR A 42 6.72 3.59 21.09
C TYR A 42 5.52 4.45 21.56
N GLU A 43 4.34 4.06 21.19
CA GLU A 43 3.09 4.76 21.53
C GLU A 43 2.09 3.75 22.13
N PRO A 44 2.02 3.61 23.46
CA PRO A 44 1.01 2.81 24.14
C PRO A 44 -0.37 3.50 24.08
N LYS A 45 -1.47 2.73 24.05
CA LYS A 45 -2.85 3.23 23.93
C LYS A 45 -3.21 4.31 24.96
N ASN A 46 -2.76 4.15 26.21
CA ASN A 46 -3.13 5.02 27.33
C ASN A 46 -1.89 5.71 27.96
N GLY A 47 -0.83 5.92 27.20
CA GLY A 47 0.40 6.53 27.70
C GLY A 47 0.93 7.60 26.75
N GLU A 48 2.04 8.20 27.16
CA GLU A 48 2.76 9.16 26.34
C GLU A 48 3.64 8.44 25.31
N LYS A 49 3.91 9.12 24.22
CA LYS A 49 4.85 8.67 23.21
C LYS A 49 6.26 8.69 23.77
N GLU A 50 6.91 7.54 23.73
CA GLU A 50 8.29 7.37 24.19
C GLU A 50 9.23 7.25 22.98
N VAL A 51 10.43 7.82 23.13
CA VAL A 51 11.49 7.73 22.12
C VAL A 51 12.76 7.22 22.80
N THR A 52 13.29 6.10 22.32
CA THR A 52 14.50 5.48 22.82
C THR A 52 15.53 5.36 21.71
N GLU A 53 16.66 6.01 21.87
CA GLU A 53 17.81 5.84 20.97
C GLU A 53 18.69 4.71 21.50
N ALA A 54 18.89 3.68 20.69
CA ALA A 54 19.74 2.55 21.01
C ALA A 54 20.20 1.84 19.75
N ALA A 55 21.41 1.30 19.78
CA ALA A 55 21.96 0.57 18.65
C ALA A 55 21.07 -0.63 18.24
N MET A 56 20.65 -0.65 16.99
CA MET A 56 19.91 -1.74 16.37
C MET A 56 20.72 -2.26 15.16
N PRO A 57 21.78 -3.07 15.37
CA PRO A 57 22.61 -3.57 14.28
C PRO A 57 21.81 -4.35 13.24
N THR A 58 20.79 -5.08 13.68
CA THR A 58 19.92 -5.89 12.83
C THR A 58 18.46 -5.78 13.25
N HIS A 59 17.57 -6.41 12.50
CA HIS A 59 16.15 -6.52 12.85
C HIS A 59 15.90 -7.35 14.12
N VAL A 60 16.86 -8.18 14.54
CA VAL A 60 16.73 -8.96 15.80
C VAL A 60 16.71 -8.01 16.99
N GLU A 61 17.66 -7.07 17.07
CA GLU A 61 17.69 -6.08 18.14
C GLU A 61 16.48 -5.15 18.10
N ALA A 62 16.05 -4.76 16.90
CA ALA A 62 14.85 -3.94 16.74
C ALA A 62 13.59 -4.66 17.26
N ILE A 63 13.37 -5.93 16.90
CA ILE A 63 12.25 -6.74 17.43
C ILE A 63 12.39 -6.92 18.94
N GLN A 64 13.60 -7.21 19.47
CA GLN A 64 13.79 -7.34 20.90
C GLN A 64 13.38 -6.08 21.66
N MET A 65 13.78 -4.90 21.17
CA MET A 65 13.37 -3.62 21.79
C MET A 65 11.85 -3.41 21.75
N VAL A 66 11.19 -3.83 20.67
CA VAL A 66 9.71 -3.79 20.60
C VAL A 66 9.12 -4.70 21.67
N LEU A 67 9.60 -5.94 21.78
CA LEU A 67 9.09 -6.89 22.76
C LEU A 67 9.31 -6.41 24.19
N ASP A 68 10.48 -5.86 24.49
CA ASP A 68 10.81 -5.29 25.80
C ASP A 68 9.90 -4.08 26.14
N ALA A 69 9.59 -3.23 25.16
CA ALA A 69 8.68 -2.11 25.37
C ALA A 69 7.23 -2.57 25.65
N LEU A 70 6.76 -3.63 24.99
CA LEU A 70 5.41 -4.17 25.21
C LEU A 70 5.18 -4.69 26.63
N VAL A 71 6.23 -5.21 27.30
CA VAL A 71 6.17 -5.77 28.66
C VAL A 71 6.81 -4.87 29.72
N ASN A 72 7.18 -3.65 29.37
CA ASN A 72 7.84 -2.71 30.29
C ASN A 72 6.98 -2.44 31.52
N GLU A 73 7.56 -2.41 32.72
CA GLU A 73 6.82 -2.23 33.99
C GLU A 73 6.05 -0.91 34.06
N LYS A 74 6.47 0.15 33.35
CA LYS A 74 5.87 1.49 33.41
C LYS A 74 4.94 1.79 32.25
N SER A 75 5.34 1.43 31.03
CA SER A 75 4.66 1.79 29.78
C SER A 75 4.17 0.58 28.98
N GLY A 76 4.44 -0.63 29.44
CA GLY A 76 4.00 -1.85 28.79
C GLY A 76 2.48 -2.00 28.78
N VAL A 77 1.98 -2.67 27.75
CA VAL A 77 0.53 -2.87 27.55
C VAL A 77 0.09 -4.32 27.78
N ILE A 78 1.04 -5.23 27.97
CA ILE A 78 0.86 -6.63 28.36
C ILE A 78 1.82 -6.97 29.49
N LYS A 79 1.49 -8.00 30.28
CA LYS A 79 2.30 -8.41 31.43
C LYS A 79 3.43 -9.38 31.05
N SER A 80 3.23 -10.15 30.01
CA SER A 80 4.13 -11.19 29.55
C SER A 80 3.98 -11.36 28.04
N LEU A 81 5.04 -11.78 27.36
CA LEU A 81 4.99 -12.11 25.93
C LEU A 81 4.09 -13.31 25.61
N GLU A 82 3.74 -14.12 26.62
CA GLU A 82 2.76 -15.21 26.49
C GLU A 82 1.35 -14.71 26.15
N GLU A 83 1.07 -13.41 26.36
CA GLU A 83 -0.19 -12.80 25.95
C GLU A 83 -0.26 -12.45 24.44
N VAL A 84 0.82 -12.67 23.69
CA VAL A 84 0.83 -12.54 22.22
C VAL A 84 0.46 -13.88 21.60
N ASP A 85 -0.75 -13.96 21.07
CA ASP A 85 -1.32 -15.22 20.53
C ASP A 85 -0.83 -15.53 19.09
N ALA A 86 -0.48 -14.50 18.32
CA ALA A 86 0.01 -14.66 16.94
C ALA A 86 0.82 -13.43 16.49
N ILE A 87 1.67 -13.63 15.47
CA ILE A 87 2.41 -12.55 14.81
C ILE A 87 2.02 -12.51 13.34
N GLY A 88 1.54 -11.36 12.87
CA GLY A 88 1.22 -11.10 11.47
C GLY A 88 2.35 -10.33 10.78
N HIS A 89 2.89 -10.88 9.70
CA HIS A 89 3.95 -10.25 8.90
C HIS A 89 3.41 -9.78 7.57
N ARG A 90 3.61 -8.50 7.26
CA ARG A 90 3.44 -8.05 5.90
C ARG A 90 4.64 -8.52 5.07
N VAL A 91 4.34 -9.21 3.98
CA VAL A 91 5.31 -9.65 2.98
C VAL A 91 4.94 -9.03 1.62
N LEU A 92 5.94 -8.53 0.89
CA LEU A 92 5.64 -7.90 -0.39
C LEU A 92 5.13 -8.92 -1.41
N HIS A 93 5.89 -9.99 -1.67
CA HIS A 93 5.69 -10.85 -2.83
C HIS A 93 5.66 -12.33 -2.47
N GLY A 94 4.58 -13.02 -2.84
CA GLY A 94 4.40 -14.48 -2.67
C GLY A 94 4.41 -15.27 -3.99
N GLY A 95 4.79 -14.62 -5.10
CA GLY A 95 4.78 -15.24 -6.43
C GLY A 95 3.38 -15.66 -6.87
N MET A 96 3.33 -16.72 -7.69
CA MET A 96 2.09 -17.37 -8.10
C MET A 96 1.65 -18.47 -7.14
N LYS A 97 2.52 -18.88 -6.21
CA LYS A 97 2.29 -20.02 -5.32
C LYS A 97 1.40 -19.68 -4.13
N ILE A 98 1.50 -18.45 -3.61
CA ILE A 98 0.77 -18.03 -2.41
C ILE A 98 -0.30 -17.02 -2.78
N THR A 99 -1.56 -17.42 -2.64
CA THR A 99 -2.74 -16.62 -3.03
C THR A 99 -3.58 -16.14 -1.85
N ASN A 100 -3.18 -16.48 -0.62
CA ASN A 100 -3.87 -16.10 0.62
C ASN A 100 -2.86 -15.84 1.75
N SER A 101 -3.34 -15.38 2.89
CA SER A 101 -2.54 -15.38 4.12
C SER A 101 -2.30 -16.81 4.56
N VAL A 102 -1.07 -17.13 5.00
CA VAL A 102 -0.65 -18.49 5.38
C VAL A 102 0.17 -18.46 6.66
N ILE A 103 0.08 -19.54 7.43
CA ILE A 103 1.01 -19.79 8.55
C ILE A 103 2.39 -20.04 7.94
N ILE A 104 3.41 -19.41 8.52
CA ILE A 104 4.77 -19.51 8.01
C ILE A 104 5.41 -20.82 8.48
N ASP A 105 5.85 -21.61 7.53
CA ASP A 105 6.67 -22.79 7.66
C ASP A 105 7.89 -22.69 6.73
N ASP A 106 8.73 -23.72 6.69
CA ASP A 106 9.94 -23.75 5.86
C ASP A 106 9.63 -23.62 4.36
N GLU A 107 8.47 -24.13 3.90
CA GLU A 107 8.06 -24.02 2.50
C GLU A 107 7.67 -22.57 2.16
N VAL A 108 6.95 -21.89 3.03
CA VAL A 108 6.58 -20.48 2.87
C VAL A 108 7.83 -19.60 2.87
N ILE A 109 8.80 -19.84 3.78
CA ILE A 109 10.08 -19.12 3.79
C ILE A 109 10.78 -19.29 2.46
N LYS A 110 10.88 -20.50 1.94
CA LYS A 110 11.50 -20.79 0.65
C LYS A 110 10.82 -20.06 -0.51
N VAL A 111 9.48 -20.00 -0.52
CA VAL A 111 8.76 -19.24 -1.56
C VAL A 111 9.05 -17.74 -1.47
N ILE A 112 9.15 -17.18 -0.26
CA ILE A 112 9.50 -15.77 -0.08
C ILE A 112 10.94 -15.47 -0.56
N GLU A 113 11.88 -16.42 -0.32
CA GLU A 113 13.25 -16.35 -0.84
C GLU A 113 13.29 -16.41 -2.38
N GLU A 114 12.57 -17.38 -2.99
CA GLU A 114 12.46 -17.51 -4.44
C GLU A 114 11.88 -16.24 -5.10
N CYS A 115 11.05 -15.49 -4.39
CA CYS A 115 10.48 -14.24 -4.85
C CYS A 115 11.35 -13.00 -4.56
N ALA A 116 12.56 -13.16 -4.02
CA ALA A 116 13.44 -12.03 -3.71
C ALA A 116 13.79 -11.20 -4.95
N ASP A 117 14.00 -11.83 -6.11
CA ASP A 117 14.29 -11.14 -7.36
C ASP A 117 13.12 -10.28 -7.86
N LEU A 118 11.88 -10.63 -7.50
CA LEU A 118 10.67 -9.85 -7.82
C LEU A 118 10.44 -8.67 -6.84
N GLY A 119 11.02 -8.75 -5.66
CA GLY A 119 10.92 -7.74 -4.62
C GLY A 119 12.23 -7.50 -3.86
N PRO A 120 13.36 -7.15 -4.53
CA PRO A 120 14.70 -7.16 -3.95
C PRO A 120 14.89 -6.18 -2.79
N LEU A 121 14.09 -5.13 -2.72
CA LEU A 121 14.14 -4.14 -1.63
C LEU A 121 13.27 -4.52 -0.42
N HIS A 122 12.40 -5.52 -0.54
CA HIS A 122 11.39 -5.81 0.48
C HIS A 122 11.43 -7.25 0.99
N ASN A 123 11.39 -8.26 0.11
CA ASN A 123 11.35 -9.67 0.54
C ASN A 123 12.50 -10.07 1.47
N PRO A 124 13.78 -9.68 1.20
CA PRO A 124 14.86 -9.98 2.13
C PRO A 124 14.67 -9.34 3.51
N ALA A 125 14.19 -8.09 3.57
CA ALA A 125 13.90 -7.40 4.82
C ALA A 125 12.71 -8.05 5.57
N ASN A 126 11.68 -8.48 4.84
CA ASN A 126 10.55 -9.20 5.42
C ASN A 126 11.01 -10.52 6.06
N LEU A 127 11.89 -11.28 5.39
CA LEU A 127 12.48 -12.52 5.94
C LEU A 127 13.32 -12.26 7.18
N MET A 128 14.11 -11.19 7.23
CA MET A 128 14.85 -10.83 8.43
C MET A 128 13.93 -10.62 9.63
N GLY A 129 12.80 -9.92 9.43
CA GLY A 129 11.80 -9.72 10.47
C GLY A 129 11.10 -11.01 10.89
N ILE A 130 10.71 -11.87 9.95
CA ILE A 130 10.10 -13.18 10.22
C ILE A 130 11.05 -14.04 11.06
N ASN A 131 12.30 -14.21 10.62
CA ASN A 131 13.30 -15.01 11.30
C ASN A 131 13.62 -14.47 12.71
N ALA A 132 13.65 -13.14 12.88
CA ALA A 132 13.83 -12.51 14.19
C ALA A 132 12.65 -12.85 15.14
N CYS A 133 11.42 -12.72 14.69
CA CYS A 133 10.25 -13.05 15.49
C CYS A 133 10.21 -14.54 15.86
N MET A 134 10.44 -15.44 14.89
CA MET A 134 10.47 -16.89 15.15
C MET A 134 11.56 -17.29 16.16
N LYS A 135 12.69 -16.61 16.12
CA LYS A 135 13.79 -16.82 17.07
C LYS A 135 13.49 -16.32 18.48
N LEU A 136 12.90 -15.14 18.59
CA LEU A 136 12.66 -14.45 19.89
C LEU A 136 11.37 -14.93 20.56
N MET A 137 10.40 -15.41 19.79
CA MET A 137 9.10 -15.91 20.27
C MET A 137 8.82 -17.32 19.75
N PRO A 138 9.62 -18.32 20.15
CA PRO A 138 9.44 -19.69 19.69
C PRO A 138 8.07 -20.24 20.10
N GLY A 139 7.39 -20.90 19.16
CA GLY A 139 6.06 -21.51 19.39
C GLY A 139 4.88 -20.58 19.15
N VAL A 140 5.09 -19.26 19.00
CA VAL A 140 4.02 -18.34 18.60
C VAL A 140 3.78 -18.46 17.10
N PRO A 141 2.53 -18.68 16.64
CA PRO A 141 2.20 -18.76 15.22
C PRO A 141 2.57 -17.48 14.49
N ASN A 142 3.35 -17.61 13.42
CA ASN A 142 3.68 -16.51 12.52
C ASN A 142 2.86 -16.65 11.23
N VAL A 143 2.22 -15.59 10.78
CA VAL A 143 1.35 -15.54 9.60
C VAL A 143 1.87 -14.53 8.60
N ALA A 144 2.12 -14.97 7.36
CA ALA A 144 2.47 -14.08 6.26
C ALA A 144 1.22 -13.57 5.55
N VAL A 145 1.16 -12.25 5.35
CA VAL A 145 0.11 -11.54 4.59
C VAL A 145 0.76 -10.85 3.41
N PHE A 146 0.45 -11.31 2.20
CA PHE A 146 1.13 -10.89 0.99
C PHE A 146 0.39 -9.74 0.30
N ASP A 147 1.14 -8.71 -0.10
CA ASP A 147 0.60 -7.59 -0.87
C ASP A 147 0.02 -8.00 -2.20
N THR A 148 0.54 -9.05 -2.80
CA THR A 148 0.11 -9.59 -4.10
C THR A 148 -1.09 -10.54 -4.01
N ALA A 149 -1.40 -11.09 -2.84
CA ALA A 149 -2.36 -12.19 -2.70
C ALA A 149 -3.79 -11.83 -3.17
N PHE A 150 -4.28 -10.65 -2.84
CA PHE A 150 -5.62 -10.21 -3.24
C PHE A 150 -5.80 -10.14 -4.76
N HIS A 151 -4.73 -9.82 -5.47
CA HIS A 151 -4.73 -9.65 -6.92
C HIS A 151 -4.59 -10.98 -7.70
N GLN A 152 -4.37 -12.11 -7.01
CA GLN A 152 -4.24 -13.41 -7.67
C GLN A 152 -5.54 -13.92 -8.33
N THR A 153 -6.67 -13.27 -8.05
CA THR A 153 -7.96 -13.55 -8.71
C THR A 153 -8.11 -12.91 -10.09
N MET A 154 -7.14 -12.10 -10.53
CA MET A 154 -7.14 -11.51 -11.87
C MET A 154 -7.17 -12.58 -12.96
N PRO A 155 -7.99 -12.44 -14.01
CA PRO A 155 -7.99 -13.36 -15.15
C PRO A 155 -6.75 -13.16 -16.04
N PRO A 156 -6.34 -14.16 -16.84
CA PRO A 156 -5.18 -14.08 -17.73
C PRO A 156 -5.13 -12.82 -18.60
N LYS A 157 -6.26 -12.40 -19.16
CA LYS A 157 -6.39 -11.20 -20.00
C LYS A 157 -5.99 -9.89 -19.28
N ALA A 158 -6.02 -9.88 -17.94
CA ALA A 158 -5.66 -8.71 -17.13
C ALA A 158 -4.21 -8.77 -16.64
N TYR A 159 -3.69 -9.96 -16.35
CA TYR A 159 -2.35 -10.08 -15.80
C TYR A 159 -1.24 -10.36 -16.84
N MET A 160 -1.57 -10.87 -18.04
CA MET A 160 -0.55 -11.18 -19.05
C MET A 160 -0.04 -9.91 -19.72
N TYR A 161 1.27 -9.80 -19.83
CA TYR A 161 1.90 -8.80 -20.70
C TYR A 161 1.98 -9.31 -22.14
N GLY A 162 1.96 -8.39 -23.11
CA GLY A 162 2.10 -8.68 -24.54
C GLY A 162 3.55 -8.95 -24.96
N ILE A 163 4.25 -9.86 -24.25
CA ILE A 163 5.64 -10.26 -24.47
C ILE A 163 5.71 -11.75 -24.83
N PRO A 164 6.87 -12.26 -25.33
CA PRO A 164 7.00 -13.69 -25.63
C PRO A 164 6.60 -14.58 -24.44
N LYS A 165 5.75 -15.58 -24.73
CA LYS A 165 5.15 -16.48 -23.75
C LYS A 165 6.17 -17.19 -22.87
N GLU A 166 7.35 -17.50 -23.41
CA GLU A 166 8.43 -18.16 -22.69
C GLU A 166 8.88 -17.42 -21.43
N TYR A 167 8.81 -16.08 -21.40
CA TYR A 167 9.17 -15.29 -20.23
C TYR A 167 8.14 -15.41 -19.09
N TYR A 168 6.86 -15.54 -19.45
CA TYR A 168 5.84 -15.88 -18.48
C TYR A 168 6.05 -17.28 -17.90
N GLU A 169 6.31 -18.27 -18.79
CA GLU A 169 6.46 -19.68 -18.40
C GLU A 169 7.73 -19.92 -17.57
N LYS A 170 8.83 -19.29 -17.95
CA LYS A 170 10.14 -19.51 -17.31
C LYS A 170 10.36 -18.67 -16.06
N TYR A 171 9.91 -17.42 -16.06
CA TYR A 171 10.24 -16.44 -15.03
C TYR A 171 9.00 -15.91 -14.30
N ALA A 172 7.81 -16.41 -14.62
CA ALA A 172 6.55 -15.93 -14.05
C ALA A 172 6.34 -14.41 -14.25
N ILE A 173 6.81 -13.85 -15.38
CA ILE A 173 6.67 -12.42 -15.68
C ILE A 173 5.21 -12.14 -16.04
N ARG A 174 4.51 -11.48 -15.13
CA ARG A 174 3.12 -11.08 -15.24
C ARG A 174 2.85 -9.88 -14.33
N LYS A 175 1.66 -9.27 -14.48
CA LYS A 175 1.15 -8.30 -13.52
C LYS A 175 0.74 -9.04 -12.23
N TYR A 176 1.28 -8.62 -11.08
CA TYR A 176 0.93 -9.11 -9.76
C TYR A 176 0.05 -8.13 -8.98
N GLY A 177 0.40 -6.85 -9.04
CA GLY A 177 -0.23 -5.83 -8.23
C GLY A 177 0.22 -5.84 -6.77
N PHE A 178 0.07 -4.71 -6.10
CA PHE A 178 0.50 -4.49 -4.72
C PHE A 178 -0.57 -3.72 -3.95
N HIS A 179 -0.30 -3.40 -2.68
CA HIS A 179 -1.31 -2.85 -1.76
C HIS A 179 -2.54 -3.76 -1.57
N GLY A 180 -2.41 -5.04 -1.87
CA GLY A 180 -3.54 -5.99 -1.88
C GLY A 180 -4.25 -6.10 -0.55
N THR A 181 -3.53 -6.00 0.57
CA THR A 181 -4.13 -5.97 1.91
C THR A 181 -5.08 -4.78 2.07
N SER A 182 -4.66 -3.59 1.63
CA SER A 182 -5.49 -2.39 1.65
C SER A 182 -6.69 -2.52 0.69
N HIS A 183 -6.46 -2.92 -0.55
CA HIS A 183 -7.54 -3.09 -1.53
C HIS A 183 -8.60 -4.09 -1.07
N LYS A 184 -8.18 -5.22 -0.48
CA LYS A 184 -9.08 -6.23 0.10
C LYS A 184 -9.90 -5.67 1.26
N PHE A 185 -9.23 -5.01 2.20
CA PHE A 185 -9.89 -4.43 3.38
C PHE A 185 -10.89 -3.36 2.97
N VAL A 186 -10.43 -2.37 2.20
CA VAL A 186 -11.24 -1.21 1.81
C VAL A 186 -12.45 -1.63 0.96
N SER A 187 -12.28 -2.55 -0.01
CA SER A 187 -13.40 -3.00 -0.83
C SER A 187 -14.47 -3.74 -0.01
N LYS A 188 -14.06 -4.58 0.98
CA LYS A 188 -15.01 -5.22 1.91
C LYS A 188 -15.69 -4.20 2.79
N ARG A 189 -14.92 -3.28 3.39
CA ARG A 189 -15.45 -2.23 4.25
C ARG A 189 -16.44 -1.33 3.52
N THR A 190 -16.18 -1.05 2.24
CA THR A 190 -17.10 -0.33 1.36
C THR A 190 -18.47 -1.01 1.29
N ALA A 191 -18.50 -2.31 1.04
CA ALA A 191 -19.75 -3.08 0.98
C ALA A 191 -20.49 -3.09 2.33
N GLU A 192 -19.75 -3.32 3.43
CA GLU A 192 -20.28 -3.27 4.79
C GLU A 192 -20.91 -1.91 5.12
N PHE A 193 -20.19 -0.82 4.80
CA PHE A 193 -20.65 0.54 5.05
C PHE A 193 -21.94 0.87 4.29
N LEU A 194 -22.06 0.37 3.04
CA LEU A 194 -23.24 0.57 2.21
C LEU A 194 -24.39 -0.41 2.54
N GLY A 195 -24.17 -1.39 3.44
CA GLY A 195 -25.13 -2.43 3.74
C GLY A 195 -25.49 -3.31 2.55
N LYS A 196 -24.55 -3.52 1.62
CA LYS A 196 -24.74 -4.30 0.38
C LYS A 196 -23.90 -5.58 0.38
N ASP A 197 -24.35 -6.60 -0.37
CA ASP A 197 -23.54 -7.80 -0.55
C ASP A 197 -22.29 -7.48 -1.39
N TYR A 198 -21.12 -7.83 -0.85
CA TYR A 198 -19.83 -7.62 -1.49
C TYR A 198 -19.73 -8.31 -2.87
N ASN A 199 -20.44 -9.43 -3.03
CA ASN A 199 -20.44 -10.21 -4.27
C ASN A 199 -21.32 -9.60 -5.37
N ASP A 200 -22.16 -8.62 -5.06
CA ASP A 200 -23.02 -7.96 -6.03
C ASP A 200 -22.43 -6.64 -6.57
N LEU A 201 -21.31 -6.20 -6.01
CA LEU A 201 -20.75 -4.88 -6.29
C LEU A 201 -19.58 -4.91 -7.29
N LYS A 202 -19.49 -3.80 -8.04
CA LYS A 202 -18.35 -3.40 -8.85
C LYS A 202 -17.72 -2.18 -8.17
N ILE A 203 -16.58 -2.38 -7.54
CA ILE A 203 -15.90 -1.38 -6.71
C ILE A 203 -14.55 -1.02 -7.34
N ILE A 204 -14.24 0.26 -7.44
CA ILE A 204 -12.89 0.74 -7.74
C ILE A 204 -12.31 1.31 -6.45
N VAL A 205 -11.20 0.75 -6.00
CA VAL A 205 -10.47 1.26 -4.83
C VAL A 205 -9.28 2.08 -5.31
N CYS A 206 -9.25 3.35 -4.91
CA CYS A 206 -8.16 4.29 -5.15
C CYS A 206 -7.34 4.43 -3.86
N HIS A 207 -6.30 3.59 -3.71
CA HIS A 207 -5.32 3.71 -2.63
C HIS A 207 -4.28 4.74 -3.02
N MET A 208 -4.38 5.95 -2.45
CA MET A 208 -3.61 7.12 -2.84
C MET A 208 -2.76 7.60 -1.66
N GLY A 209 -1.57 7.01 -1.51
CA GLY A 209 -0.52 7.42 -0.57
C GLY A 209 0.69 7.97 -1.34
N ASN A 210 1.87 8.00 -0.71
CA ASN A 210 3.11 8.30 -1.42
C ASN A 210 3.42 7.24 -2.51
N GLY A 211 3.15 5.94 -2.23
CA GLY A 211 2.89 4.94 -3.25
C GLY A 211 1.38 4.90 -3.52
N ALA A 212 0.97 4.88 -4.78
CA ALA A 212 -0.44 4.88 -5.16
C ALA A 212 -0.77 3.73 -6.12
N SER A 213 -1.94 3.13 -5.95
CA SER A 213 -2.47 2.12 -6.86
C SER A 213 -4.00 2.11 -6.86
N LEU A 214 -4.56 1.65 -7.97
CA LEU A 214 -5.99 1.44 -8.11
C LEU A 214 -6.26 -0.05 -8.32
N SER A 215 -7.42 -0.53 -7.88
CA SER A 215 -7.89 -1.88 -8.18
C SER A 215 -9.35 -1.89 -8.61
N ALA A 216 -9.66 -2.73 -9.57
CA ALA A 216 -11.01 -3.06 -10.00
C ALA A 216 -11.45 -4.34 -9.28
N VAL A 217 -12.51 -4.24 -8.48
CA VAL A 217 -13.07 -5.35 -7.71
C VAL A 217 -14.48 -5.63 -8.20
N LYS A 218 -14.71 -6.83 -8.71
CA LYS A 218 -16.03 -7.26 -9.21
C LYS A 218 -16.43 -8.56 -8.53
N ASN A 219 -17.61 -8.57 -7.96
CA ASN A 219 -18.18 -9.76 -7.29
C ASN A 219 -17.21 -10.33 -6.23
N GLY A 220 -16.66 -9.45 -5.39
CA GLY A 220 -15.74 -9.82 -4.32
C GLY A 220 -14.32 -10.21 -4.75
N LYS A 221 -13.98 -10.14 -6.04
CA LYS A 221 -12.68 -10.54 -6.61
C LYS A 221 -12.00 -9.37 -7.30
N CYS A 222 -10.69 -9.23 -7.10
CA CYS A 222 -9.88 -8.33 -7.90
C CYS A 222 -9.82 -8.85 -9.34
N VAL A 223 -10.19 -8.01 -10.31
CA VAL A 223 -10.20 -8.33 -11.75
C VAL A 223 -9.14 -7.56 -12.52
N ASP A 224 -8.62 -6.46 -11.97
CA ASP A 224 -7.48 -5.71 -12.50
C ASP A 224 -6.87 -4.81 -11.41
N THR A 225 -5.61 -4.39 -11.59
CA THR A 225 -4.93 -3.45 -10.71
C THR A 225 -3.87 -2.66 -11.47
N SER A 226 -3.50 -1.46 -10.99
CA SER A 226 -2.61 -0.56 -11.71
C SER A 226 -1.13 -0.88 -11.57
N MET A 227 -0.68 -1.40 -10.43
CA MET A 227 0.72 -1.84 -10.28
C MET A 227 0.94 -3.16 -11.00
N GLY A 228 2.13 -3.37 -11.54
CA GLY A 228 2.46 -4.46 -12.43
C GLY A 228 3.27 -5.60 -11.84
N LEU A 229 4.32 -6.01 -12.55
CA LEU A 229 5.34 -6.94 -12.08
C LEU A 229 6.01 -6.39 -10.82
N THR A 230 6.24 -5.08 -10.79
CA THR A 230 6.79 -4.32 -9.66
C THR A 230 5.86 -3.19 -9.27
N PRO A 231 6.07 -2.54 -8.11
CA PRO A 231 5.28 -1.37 -7.70
C PRO A 231 5.58 -0.09 -8.51
N LEU A 232 6.25 -0.17 -9.66
CA LEU A 232 6.60 0.98 -10.50
C LEU A 232 5.52 1.31 -11.52
N GLU A 233 4.93 0.29 -12.19
CA GLU A 233 3.84 0.45 -13.17
C GLU A 233 2.61 1.10 -12.53
N GLY A 234 1.84 1.85 -13.31
CA GLY A 234 0.57 2.41 -12.90
C GLY A 234 0.53 3.93 -12.91
N VAL A 235 -0.14 4.52 -11.92
CA VAL A 235 -0.29 5.96 -11.79
C VAL A 235 1.00 6.63 -11.35
N ILE A 236 1.12 7.94 -11.58
CA ILE A 236 2.18 8.77 -11.02
C ILE A 236 2.11 8.68 -9.49
N MET A 237 3.27 8.67 -8.81
CA MET A 237 3.37 8.56 -7.35
C MET A 237 4.25 9.68 -6.79
N GLY A 238 4.56 9.66 -5.50
CA GLY A 238 5.44 10.67 -4.92
C GLY A 238 6.84 10.72 -5.56
N THR A 239 7.48 9.54 -5.73
CA THR A 239 8.83 9.43 -6.31
C THR A 239 8.91 8.48 -7.51
N ARG A 240 7.85 7.72 -7.83
CA ARG A 240 7.79 6.76 -8.93
C ARG A 240 7.08 7.34 -10.13
N SER A 241 7.60 7.04 -11.33
CA SER A 241 7.07 7.58 -12.58
C SER A 241 5.64 7.10 -12.91
N GLY A 242 5.28 5.88 -12.49
CA GLY A 242 4.16 5.17 -13.10
C GLY A 242 4.47 4.75 -14.54
N ASP A 243 3.43 4.62 -15.36
CA ASP A 243 3.55 4.18 -16.76
C ASP A 243 4.38 5.14 -17.60
N ILE A 244 5.33 4.56 -18.32
CA ILE A 244 6.17 5.22 -19.30
C ILE A 244 6.31 4.34 -20.56
N ASP A 245 6.79 4.88 -21.65
CA ASP A 245 7.26 4.10 -22.79
C ASP A 245 8.54 3.33 -22.39
N PRO A 246 8.58 1.98 -22.51
CA PRO A 246 9.78 1.19 -22.19
C PRO A 246 11.05 1.62 -22.91
N ALA A 247 10.96 2.16 -24.15
CA ALA A 247 12.09 2.66 -24.90
C ALA A 247 12.81 3.83 -24.22
N PHE A 248 12.14 4.52 -23.29
CA PHE A 248 12.74 5.56 -22.45
C PHE A 248 14.00 5.06 -21.72
N VAL A 249 14.00 3.80 -21.27
CA VAL A 249 15.12 3.24 -20.51
C VAL A 249 16.39 3.22 -21.36
N GLU A 250 16.32 2.65 -22.57
CA GLU A 250 17.46 2.62 -23.51
C GLU A 250 17.88 4.03 -23.93
N TYR A 251 16.88 4.88 -24.24
CA TYR A 251 17.14 6.27 -24.65
C TYR A 251 17.96 7.02 -23.59
N LEU A 252 17.56 6.93 -22.31
CA LEU A 252 18.25 7.64 -21.22
C LEU A 252 19.61 7.01 -20.91
N CYS A 253 19.74 5.67 -20.95
CA CYS A 253 21.05 5.00 -20.84
C CYS A 253 22.07 5.57 -21.86
N ASN A 254 21.66 5.68 -23.11
CA ASN A 254 22.52 6.17 -24.18
C ASN A 254 22.82 7.68 -24.09
N LYS A 255 21.86 8.50 -23.66
CA LYS A 255 22.03 9.97 -23.55
C LYS A 255 22.89 10.40 -22.39
N GLU A 256 22.71 9.76 -21.25
CA GLU A 256 23.34 10.13 -19.98
C GLU A 256 24.48 9.18 -19.57
N ASN A 257 24.79 8.18 -20.42
CA ASN A 257 25.77 7.12 -20.13
C ASN A 257 25.51 6.39 -18.81
N LEU A 258 24.23 6.05 -18.57
CA LEU A 258 23.76 5.35 -17.37
C LEU A 258 23.56 3.86 -17.63
N THR A 259 23.68 3.07 -16.59
CA THR A 259 23.24 1.67 -16.58
C THR A 259 21.72 1.57 -16.47
N VAL A 260 21.15 0.43 -16.89
CA VAL A 260 19.72 0.14 -16.70
C VAL A 260 19.31 0.28 -15.22
N SER A 261 20.14 -0.18 -14.29
CA SER A 261 19.87 -0.09 -12.85
C SER A 261 19.81 1.36 -12.35
N GLU A 262 20.66 2.24 -12.87
CA GLU A 262 20.63 3.66 -12.53
C GLU A 262 19.37 4.34 -13.08
N VAL A 263 18.96 4.01 -14.31
CA VAL A 263 17.71 4.51 -14.87
C VAL A 263 16.50 4.01 -14.07
N LEU A 264 16.45 2.73 -13.72
CA LEU A 264 15.40 2.19 -12.86
C LEU A 264 15.38 2.85 -11.46
N ASN A 265 16.54 3.20 -10.91
CA ASN A 265 16.60 3.97 -9.66
C ASN A 265 16.04 5.40 -9.84
N ILE A 266 16.27 6.06 -10.98
CA ILE A 266 15.66 7.36 -11.30
C ILE A 266 14.13 7.20 -11.33
N LEU A 267 13.60 6.19 -12.05
CA LEU A 267 12.16 5.96 -12.18
C LEU A 267 11.48 5.63 -10.83
N ASN A 268 12.20 4.99 -9.91
CA ASN A 268 11.64 4.61 -8.61
C ASN A 268 11.78 5.68 -7.54
N LYS A 269 12.86 6.49 -7.55
CA LYS A 269 13.22 7.35 -6.41
C LYS A 269 13.34 8.84 -6.74
N LYS A 270 13.46 9.20 -8.02
CA LYS A 270 13.71 10.59 -8.46
C LYS A 270 12.68 11.09 -9.48
N SER A 271 11.61 10.36 -9.69
CA SER A 271 10.51 10.65 -10.62
C SER A 271 9.23 11.01 -9.86
N GLY A 272 8.09 10.82 -10.47
CA GLY A 272 6.79 11.15 -9.88
C GLY A 272 6.64 12.65 -9.59
N MET A 273 5.92 12.98 -8.51
CA MET A 273 5.73 14.39 -8.11
C MET A 273 7.08 15.09 -7.86
N LEU A 274 8.00 14.42 -7.17
CA LEU A 274 9.35 14.95 -6.93
C LEU A 274 10.07 15.27 -8.23
N GLY A 275 10.08 14.34 -9.19
CA GLY A 275 10.79 14.53 -10.45
C GLY A 275 10.16 15.55 -11.37
N MET A 276 8.83 15.64 -11.38
CA MET A 276 8.09 16.58 -12.21
C MET A 276 8.17 18.03 -11.72
N THR A 277 8.34 18.22 -10.40
CA THR A 277 8.32 19.55 -9.80
C THR A 277 9.69 20.03 -9.31
N GLY A 278 10.58 19.10 -8.97
CA GLY A 278 11.83 19.42 -8.28
C GLY A 278 11.64 19.94 -6.85
N ILE A 279 10.40 19.91 -6.31
CA ILE A 279 10.05 20.49 -5.00
C ILE A 279 10.05 19.41 -3.92
N SER A 280 9.11 18.46 -4.02
CA SER A 280 8.87 17.46 -2.98
C SER A 280 8.14 16.24 -3.55
N SER A 281 8.25 15.11 -2.87
CA SER A 281 7.40 13.94 -3.10
C SER A 281 6.08 14.02 -2.31
N ASP A 282 5.93 15.01 -1.44
CA ASP A 282 4.73 15.21 -0.62
C ASP A 282 3.72 16.07 -1.38
N TYR A 283 2.51 15.54 -1.56
CA TYR A 283 1.41 16.24 -2.22
C TYR A 283 1.11 17.61 -1.59
N ARG A 284 1.26 17.74 -0.27
CA ARG A 284 0.96 19.00 0.45
C ARG A 284 1.87 20.13 0.01
N ASP A 285 3.16 19.85 -0.15
CA ASP A 285 4.16 20.84 -0.59
C ASP A 285 3.91 21.21 -2.05
N VAL A 286 3.60 20.21 -2.90
CA VAL A 286 3.28 20.44 -4.33
C VAL A 286 1.98 21.23 -4.48
N SER A 287 0.94 20.93 -3.67
CA SER A 287 -0.32 21.68 -3.67
C SER A 287 -0.12 23.14 -3.25
N ALA A 288 0.63 23.37 -2.18
CA ALA A 288 0.95 24.72 -1.75
C ALA A 288 1.73 25.53 -2.82
N ALA A 289 2.67 24.88 -3.51
CA ALA A 289 3.39 25.51 -4.61
C ALA A 289 2.48 25.83 -5.81
N ALA A 290 1.53 24.95 -6.13
CA ALA A 290 0.55 25.18 -7.18
C ALA A 290 -0.39 26.36 -6.84
N GLU A 291 -0.86 26.44 -5.59
CA GLU A 291 -1.66 27.57 -5.08
C GLU A 291 -0.90 28.88 -5.13
N ALA A 292 0.43 28.84 -4.96
CA ALA A 292 1.32 30.00 -5.12
C ALA A 292 1.64 30.34 -6.59
N GLY A 293 1.07 29.62 -7.57
CA GLY A 293 1.23 29.86 -9.00
C GLY A 293 2.44 29.20 -9.66
N ASN A 294 3.06 28.21 -9.02
CA ASN A 294 4.15 27.44 -9.63
C ASN A 294 3.59 26.54 -10.75
N GLN A 295 4.01 26.79 -12.00
CA GLN A 295 3.46 26.12 -13.17
C GLN A 295 3.80 24.63 -13.22
N ASP A 296 5.00 24.20 -12.79
CA ASP A 296 5.40 22.81 -12.75
C ASP A 296 4.57 22.02 -11.73
N ALA A 297 4.25 22.64 -10.59
CA ALA A 297 3.37 22.06 -9.59
C ALA A 297 1.92 21.92 -10.11
N ILE A 298 1.40 22.94 -10.80
CA ILE A 298 0.07 22.89 -11.44
C ILE A 298 0.03 21.74 -12.46
N ASN A 299 0.98 21.71 -13.39
CA ASN A 299 1.08 20.68 -14.42
C ASN A 299 1.20 19.26 -13.81
N CYS A 300 1.94 19.13 -12.72
CA CYS A 300 2.11 17.87 -12.00
C CYS A 300 0.79 17.39 -11.40
N LEU A 301 0.04 18.25 -10.71
CA LEU A 301 -1.24 17.89 -10.10
C LEU A 301 -2.30 17.53 -11.15
N GLU A 302 -2.34 18.25 -12.26
CA GLU A 302 -3.22 17.94 -13.39
C GLU A 302 -2.88 16.58 -14.01
N ALA A 303 -1.59 16.31 -14.27
CA ALA A 303 -1.14 15.02 -14.79
C ALA A 303 -1.44 13.87 -13.82
N TYR A 304 -1.26 14.09 -12.53
CA TYR A 304 -1.56 13.12 -11.48
C TYR A 304 -3.05 12.74 -11.48
N ALA A 305 -3.94 13.74 -11.41
CA ALA A 305 -5.38 13.52 -11.47
C ALA A 305 -5.80 12.83 -12.78
N TYR A 306 -5.25 13.29 -13.91
CA TYR A 306 -5.56 12.73 -15.23
C TYR A 306 -5.21 11.24 -15.35
N ARG A 307 -4.07 10.81 -14.82
CA ARG A 307 -3.68 9.38 -14.80
C ARG A 307 -4.63 8.55 -13.99
N ILE A 308 -5.09 9.04 -12.82
CA ILE A 308 -6.08 8.35 -11.99
C ILE A 308 -7.41 8.23 -12.72
N ILE A 309 -7.89 9.33 -13.34
CA ILE A 309 -9.13 9.34 -14.13
C ILE A 309 -9.07 8.30 -15.26
N LYS A 310 -7.95 8.21 -15.99
CA LYS A 310 -7.77 7.20 -17.05
C LYS A 310 -7.87 5.78 -16.51
N TYR A 311 -7.24 5.47 -15.39
CA TYR A 311 -7.31 4.14 -14.77
C TYR A 311 -8.72 3.82 -14.30
N ILE A 312 -9.43 4.75 -13.65
CA ILE A 312 -10.83 4.58 -13.27
C ILE A 312 -11.69 4.30 -14.52
N GLY A 313 -11.54 5.10 -15.56
CA GLY A 313 -12.28 4.92 -16.82
C GLY A 313 -12.01 3.56 -17.47
N SER A 314 -10.78 3.10 -17.51
CA SER A 314 -10.42 1.78 -18.03
C SER A 314 -11.05 0.65 -17.22
N TYR A 315 -11.10 0.77 -15.89
CA TYR A 315 -11.69 -0.23 -15.01
C TYR A 315 -13.22 -0.25 -15.09
N ILE A 316 -13.86 0.91 -15.28
CA ILE A 316 -15.29 0.98 -15.55
C ILE A 316 -15.62 0.17 -16.82
N ALA A 317 -14.84 0.37 -17.88
CA ALA A 317 -14.99 -0.37 -19.12
C ALA A 317 -14.71 -1.88 -18.94
N ALA A 318 -13.63 -2.24 -18.26
CA ALA A 318 -13.23 -3.64 -18.01
C ALA A 318 -14.26 -4.42 -17.18
N MET A 319 -14.92 -3.77 -16.21
CA MET A 319 -15.95 -4.36 -15.37
C MET A 319 -17.37 -4.31 -16.02
N GLY A 320 -17.55 -3.50 -17.06
CA GLY A 320 -18.87 -3.20 -17.64
C GLY A 320 -19.74 -2.36 -16.70
N GLY A 321 -19.16 -1.31 -16.13
CA GLY A 321 -19.79 -0.38 -15.20
C GLY A 321 -19.09 -0.34 -13.84
N VAL A 322 -19.56 0.54 -12.96
CA VAL A 322 -19.09 0.70 -11.58
C VAL A 322 -20.25 1.10 -10.67
N ASP A 323 -20.29 0.54 -9.47
CA ASP A 323 -21.28 0.91 -8.45
C ASP A 323 -20.68 1.91 -7.45
N VAL A 324 -19.40 1.72 -7.12
CA VAL A 324 -18.73 2.52 -6.08
C VAL A 324 -17.28 2.80 -6.47
N ILE A 325 -16.85 4.05 -6.29
CA ILE A 325 -15.44 4.45 -6.29
C ILE A 325 -15.07 4.84 -4.86
N THR A 326 -14.04 4.23 -4.31
CA THR A 326 -13.63 4.43 -2.91
C THR A 326 -12.21 4.98 -2.83
N PHE A 327 -12.04 6.07 -2.09
CA PHE A 327 -10.75 6.70 -1.84
C PHE A 327 -10.22 6.32 -0.46
N THR A 328 -8.93 6.03 -0.36
CA THR A 328 -8.25 5.67 0.89
C THR A 328 -6.77 6.04 0.85
N ALA A 329 -6.08 5.85 1.95
CA ALA A 329 -4.70 6.28 2.20
C ALA A 329 -4.53 7.81 2.26
N GLY A 330 -3.34 8.27 2.63
CA GLY A 330 -3.11 9.65 3.03
C GLY A 330 -3.64 10.73 2.07
N LEU A 331 -3.41 10.59 0.75
CA LEU A 331 -3.95 11.54 -0.23
C LEU A 331 -5.45 11.31 -0.48
N GLY A 332 -5.86 10.06 -0.59
CA GLY A 332 -7.28 9.72 -0.78
C GLY A 332 -8.15 10.29 0.34
N GLU A 333 -7.62 10.31 1.55
CA GLU A 333 -8.30 10.79 2.75
C GLU A 333 -8.24 12.32 2.92
N ASN A 334 -7.12 12.94 2.60
CA ASN A 334 -6.87 14.34 2.97
C ASN A 334 -6.90 15.33 1.82
N ALA A 335 -6.71 14.89 0.56
CA ALA A 335 -6.65 15.77 -0.60
C ALA A 335 -8.05 16.05 -1.18
N ILE A 336 -8.84 16.90 -0.48
CA ILE A 336 -10.21 17.28 -0.84
C ILE A 336 -10.32 17.77 -2.29
N PRO A 337 -9.46 18.72 -2.79
CA PRO A 337 -9.55 19.20 -4.16
C PRO A 337 -9.25 18.11 -5.21
N LEU A 338 -8.35 17.18 -4.88
CA LEU A 338 -8.01 16.07 -5.79
C LEU A 338 -9.19 15.11 -5.97
N ARG A 339 -9.89 14.73 -4.88
CA ARG A 339 -11.11 13.92 -4.96
C ARG A 339 -12.16 14.60 -5.83
N GLU A 340 -12.38 15.91 -5.63
CA GLU A 340 -13.32 16.70 -6.43
C GLU A 340 -12.97 16.66 -7.91
N THR A 341 -11.71 16.94 -8.27
CA THR A 341 -11.24 16.90 -9.66
C THR A 341 -11.47 15.54 -10.31
N ILE A 342 -11.12 14.46 -9.60
CA ILE A 342 -11.31 13.09 -10.10
C ILE A 342 -12.80 12.77 -10.27
N CYS A 343 -13.63 13.12 -9.28
CA CYS A 343 -15.06 12.76 -9.28
C CYS A 343 -15.84 13.49 -10.37
N LYS A 344 -15.61 14.79 -10.55
CA LYS A 344 -16.26 15.60 -11.60
C LYS A 344 -16.00 15.06 -13.00
N ALA A 345 -14.89 14.40 -13.25
CA ALA A 345 -14.60 13.77 -14.53
C ALA A 345 -15.61 12.65 -14.93
N PHE A 346 -16.43 12.16 -14.00
CA PHE A 346 -17.41 11.10 -14.23
C PHE A 346 -18.88 11.57 -14.14
N GLU A 347 -19.15 12.88 -14.05
CA GLU A 347 -20.49 13.44 -14.05
C GLU A 347 -21.28 13.05 -15.30
N PHE A 348 -20.60 12.93 -16.45
CA PHE A 348 -21.24 12.47 -17.70
C PHE A 348 -21.81 11.04 -17.63
N MET A 349 -21.40 10.26 -16.64
CA MET A 349 -21.91 8.90 -16.38
C MET A 349 -23.07 8.87 -15.36
N GLY A 350 -23.50 10.03 -14.88
CA GLY A 350 -24.55 10.17 -13.86
C GLY A 350 -24.04 10.08 -12.43
N LEU A 351 -22.76 10.38 -12.23
CA LEU A 351 -22.23 10.65 -10.90
C LEU A 351 -22.63 12.08 -10.49
N GLU A 352 -23.27 12.21 -9.35
CA GLU A 352 -23.65 13.50 -8.78
C GLU A 352 -22.77 13.81 -7.55
N PHE A 353 -21.73 14.62 -7.78
CA PHE A 353 -20.78 14.95 -6.73
C PHE A 353 -21.38 15.91 -5.69
N ASP A 354 -21.06 15.70 -4.40
CA ASP A 354 -21.46 16.55 -3.30
C ASP A 354 -20.24 17.24 -2.68
N SER A 355 -20.00 18.50 -3.03
CA SER A 355 -18.86 19.29 -2.56
C SER A 355 -18.88 19.53 -1.05
N GLU A 356 -20.07 19.67 -0.43
CA GLU A 356 -20.19 19.86 1.01
C GLU A 356 -19.87 18.56 1.77
N ALA A 357 -20.40 17.44 1.27
CA ALA A 357 -20.08 16.14 1.84
C ALA A 357 -18.59 15.78 1.70
N ASN A 358 -17.96 16.20 0.58
CA ASN A 358 -16.53 15.98 0.33
C ASN A 358 -15.62 16.77 1.29
N ASN A 359 -16.10 17.82 1.92
CA ASN A 359 -15.31 18.57 2.91
C ASN A 359 -15.23 17.80 4.24
N CYS A 360 -14.58 16.62 4.20
CA CYS A 360 -14.42 15.74 5.35
C CYS A 360 -13.01 15.13 5.38
N ARG A 361 -12.55 14.80 6.58
CA ARG A 361 -11.27 14.10 6.85
C ARG A 361 -11.45 13.16 8.02
N GLY A 362 -10.78 12.00 7.99
CA GLY A 362 -10.75 11.05 9.11
C GLY A 362 -12.09 10.37 9.46
N VAL A 363 -13.07 10.38 8.56
CA VAL A 363 -14.39 9.77 8.79
C VAL A 363 -14.86 9.02 7.54
N GLU A 364 -15.56 7.91 7.73
CA GLU A 364 -16.21 7.23 6.60
C GLU A 364 -17.46 8.00 6.18
N LYS A 365 -17.54 8.40 4.91
CA LYS A 365 -18.64 9.23 4.41
C LYS A 365 -18.91 9.03 2.93
N ILE A 366 -20.16 8.99 2.55
CA ILE A 366 -20.60 9.11 1.15
C ILE A 366 -20.44 10.58 0.73
N ILE A 367 -19.81 10.81 -0.42
CA ILE A 367 -19.53 12.14 -0.99
C ILE A 367 -20.22 12.35 -2.35
N THR A 368 -21.37 11.67 -2.54
CA THR A 368 -22.29 11.88 -3.66
C THR A 368 -23.65 12.28 -3.14
N LYS A 369 -24.40 13.01 -3.95
CA LYS A 369 -25.80 13.33 -3.68
C LYS A 369 -26.68 12.09 -3.74
N GLU A 370 -27.83 12.16 -3.08
CA GLU A 370 -28.87 11.13 -3.19
C GLU A 370 -29.36 11.02 -4.64
N GLY A 371 -29.51 9.79 -5.14
CA GLY A 371 -29.89 9.50 -6.52
C GLY A 371 -28.73 9.38 -7.51
N SER A 372 -27.50 9.64 -7.10
CA SER A 372 -26.31 9.41 -7.94
C SER A 372 -26.23 7.95 -8.41
N LYS A 373 -25.99 7.73 -9.71
CA LYS A 373 -25.84 6.38 -10.29
C LYS A 373 -24.57 5.68 -9.83
N ILE A 374 -23.55 6.44 -9.47
CA ILE A 374 -22.27 5.94 -8.95
C ILE A 374 -22.11 6.51 -7.55
N CYS A 375 -21.89 5.66 -6.57
CA CYS A 375 -21.59 6.08 -5.23
C CYS A 375 -20.10 6.43 -5.11
N LEU A 376 -19.78 7.50 -4.43
CA LEU A 376 -18.42 7.82 -4.01
C LEU A 376 -18.30 7.66 -2.51
N LEU A 377 -17.34 6.90 -2.09
CA LEU A 377 -17.08 6.69 -0.69
C LEU A 377 -15.67 7.17 -0.34
N TYR A 378 -15.57 7.89 0.74
CA TYR A 378 -14.35 8.11 1.46
C TYR A 378 -14.33 7.15 2.65
N THR A 379 -13.31 6.30 2.78
CA THR A 379 -13.20 5.36 3.89
C THR A 379 -12.12 5.80 4.88
N SER A 380 -12.31 5.38 6.11
CA SER A 380 -11.37 5.43 7.24
C SER A 380 -10.00 4.77 6.89
N PRO A 381 -8.95 5.04 7.69
CA PRO A 381 -7.59 4.68 7.35
C PRO A 381 -7.45 3.23 6.89
N SER A 382 -6.73 3.07 5.80
CA SER A 382 -6.23 1.78 5.34
C SER A 382 -5.44 1.13 6.49
N PRO A 383 -5.54 -0.20 6.71
CA PRO A 383 -4.73 -0.88 7.73
C PRO A 383 -3.21 -0.76 7.49
N ARG A 384 -2.79 -0.07 6.44
CA ARG A 384 -1.39 0.24 6.12
C ARG A 384 -0.93 1.61 6.61
N ASP A 385 -1.87 2.52 6.85
CA ASP A 385 -1.55 3.86 7.32
C ASP A 385 -1.62 3.85 8.84
N PRO A 386 -0.50 4.06 9.53
CA PRO A 386 -0.47 4.09 10.98
C PRO A 386 -1.12 5.36 11.54
#